data_80dc09b79703e7bb7e2e80a70108696f
#
_entry.id   80dc09b79703e7bb7e2e80a70108696f
#
_cell.length_a   1.000
_cell.length_b   1.000
_cell.length_c   1.000
_cell.angle_alpha   90.00
_cell.angle_beta   90.00
_cell.angle_gamma   90.00
#
_symmetry.space_group_name_H-M   'P 1'
#
loop_
_entity.id
_entity.type
_entity.pdbx_description
1 polymer ?
#
loop_
_entity_poly.entity_id
_entity_poly.type
_entity_poly.pdbx_seq_one_letter_code
_entity_poly.pdbx_strand_id
1 'polypeptide(L)'
;MPCLPDYDSPASLKAFLEENGMAMQKKFGQNFLVNGTCREKLVAACSVDRTNTVWEIGPGLGAMTDLLLKTGAELTVFEIDHGFARALERFFSAHDNFTLVEGDVLKTWPSVLKKNGIPDCLFGNLPYNIAATML
;
A
#
# COMPACT_ATOMS: atom_id res chain seq x y z
N MET A 1 -1.46 -13.67 14.64
CA MET A 1 -1.59 -12.52 13.73
C MET A 1 -0.79 -11.34 14.25
N PRO A 2 0.02 -10.72 13.41
CA PRO A 2 0.72 -9.50 13.82
C PRO A 2 -0.29 -8.40 14.14
N CYS A 3 0.03 -7.60 15.14
CA CYS A 3 -0.83 -6.48 15.53
C CYS A 3 -0.57 -5.29 14.60
N LEU A 4 -1.62 -4.83 13.93
CA LEU A 4 -1.56 -3.66 13.07
C LEU A 4 -1.50 -2.38 13.93
N PRO A 5 -0.83 -1.32 13.47
CA PRO A 5 -0.93 -0.03 14.15
C PRO A 5 -2.34 0.54 14.01
N ASP A 6 -2.67 1.48 14.87
CA ASP A 6 -3.93 2.23 14.72
C ASP A 6 -3.75 3.28 13.62
N TYR A 7 -4.27 2.97 12.43
CA TYR A 7 -4.12 3.85 11.27
C TYR A 7 -4.85 5.17 11.41
N ASP A 8 -5.78 5.29 12.36
CA ASP A 8 -6.50 6.54 12.61
C ASP A 8 -5.78 7.45 13.59
N SER A 9 -4.68 6.97 14.18
CA SER A 9 -3.90 7.71 15.18
C SER A 9 -2.51 8.08 14.64
N PRO A 10 -2.25 9.35 14.33
CA PRO A 10 -0.89 9.78 13.97
C PRO A 10 0.14 9.44 15.03
N ALA A 11 -0.24 9.50 16.31
CA ALA A 11 0.66 9.15 17.41
C ALA A 11 1.03 7.66 17.40
N SER A 12 0.07 6.78 17.10
CA SER A 12 0.33 5.34 16.98
C SER A 12 1.26 5.04 15.81
N LEU A 13 1.06 5.68 14.67
CA LEU A 13 1.91 5.51 13.49
C LEU A 13 3.34 6.00 13.77
N LYS A 14 3.46 7.14 14.42
CA LYS A 14 4.76 7.69 14.80
C LYS A 14 5.49 6.76 15.78
N ALA A 15 4.77 6.28 16.79
CA ALA A 15 5.34 5.37 17.78
C ALA A 15 5.83 4.07 17.11
N PHE A 16 5.06 3.52 16.19
CA PHE A 16 5.46 2.33 15.45
C PHE A 16 6.76 2.56 14.67
N LEU A 17 6.87 3.69 13.98
CA LEU A 17 8.07 4.03 13.21
C LEU A 17 9.29 4.16 14.13
N GLU A 18 9.14 4.84 15.25
CA GLU A 18 10.23 5.02 16.22
C GLU A 18 10.67 3.69 16.83
N GLU A 19 9.73 2.83 17.23
CA GLU A 19 10.00 1.52 17.81
C GLU A 19 10.74 0.59 16.86
N ASN A 20 10.52 0.74 15.56
CA ASN A 20 11.13 -0.09 14.53
C ASN A 20 12.33 0.58 13.84
N GLY A 21 12.82 1.69 14.40
CA GLY A 21 13.99 2.38 13.86
C GLY A 21 13.75 3.00 12.49
N MET A 22 12.50 3.29 12.15
CA MET A 22 12.12 3.86 10.86
C MET A 22 11.85 5.34 11.02
N ALA A 23 12.42 6.15 10.14
CA ALA A 23 12.17 7.58 10.12
C ALA A 23 11.04 7.91 9.16
N MET A 24 10.13 8.78 9.58
CA MET A 24 9.12 9.31 8.68
C MET A 24 9.78 10.29 7.71
N GLN A 25 9.93 9.88 6.48
CA GLN A 25 10.47 10.74 5.44
C GLN A 25 9.37 11.67 4.92
N LYS A 26 9.70 12.93 4.68
CA LYS A 26 8.72 13.92 4.21
C LYS A 26 7.98 13.47 2.95
N LYS A 27 8.68 12.85 2.02
CA LYS A 27 8.08 12.40 0.76
C LYS A 27 7.13 11.21 0.92
N PHE A 28 7.21 10.49 2.05
CA PHE A 28 6.31 9.36 2.33
C PHE A 28 5.33 9.68 3.46
N GLY A 29 5.83 10.28 4.56
CA GLY A 29 5.05 10.49 5.77
C GLY A 29 3.88 11.44 5.61
N GLN A 30 4.05 12.50 4.81
CA GLN A 30 2.99 13.46 4.56
C GLN A 30 1.79 12.86 3.83
N ASN A 31 1.95 11.67 3.27
CA ASN A 31 0.96 11.02 2.43
C ASN A 31 0.15 9.96 3.17
N PHE A 32 0.32 9.83 4.48
CA PHE A 32 -0.53 8.94 5.26
C PHE A 32 -1.93 9.55 5.39
N LEU A 33 -2.92 8.82 4.88
CA LEU A 33 -4.32 9.19 5.06
C LEU A 33 -4.77 8.68 6.43
N VAL A 34 -4.89 9.60 7.38
CA VAL A 34 -5.24 9.25 8.77
C VAL A 34 -6.74 9.24 9.04
N ASN A 35 -7.57 9.70 8.09
CA ASN A 35 -9.02 9.70 8.25
C ASN A 35 -9.62 8.40 7.71
N GLY A 36 -10.10 7.54 8.62
CA GLY A 36 -10.66 6.24 8.25
C GLY A 36 -11.86 6.33 7.31
N THR A 37 -12.74 7.30 7.54
CA THR A 37 -13.91 7.50 6.68
C THR A 37 -13.48 7.85 5.25
N CYS A 38 -12.48 8.69 5.11
CA CYS A 38 -11.95 9.07 3.80
C CYS A 38 -11.35 7.86 3.07
N ARG A 39 -10.57 7.04 3.79
CA ARG A 39 -9.99 5.82 3.22
C ARG A 39 -11.07 4.86 2.74
N GLU A 40 -12.10 4.64 3.56
CA GLU A 40 -13.22 3.76 3.22
C GLU A 40 -13.96 4.24 1.97
N LYS A 41 -14.18 5.54 1.84
CA LYS A 41 -14.82 6.13 0.66
C LYS A 41 -13.99 5.92 -0.61
N LEU A 42 -12.67 6.06 -0.50
CA LEU A 42 -11.77 5.85 -1.65
C LEU A 42 -11.81 4.41 -2.11
N VAL A 43 -11.78 3.46 -1.18
CA VAL A 43 -11.85 2.04 -1.52
C VAL A 43 -13.21 1.69 -2.11
N ALA A 44 -14.29 2.21 -1.53
CA ALA A 44 -15.64 1.98 -2.06
C ALA A 44 -15.81 2.54 -3.48
N ALA A 45 -15.18 3.67 -3.78
CA ALA A 45 -15.24 4.28 -5.11
C ALA A 45 -14.60 3.39 -6.18
N CYS A 46 -13.66 2.53 -5.81
CA CYS A 46 -13.04 1.57 -6.74
C CYS A 46 -13.98 0.44 -7.15
N SER A 47 -14.95 0.12 -6.33
CA SER A 47 -15.94 -0.95 -6.59
C SER A 47 -15.30 -2.29 -6.92
N VAL A 48 -14.25 -2.66 -6.21
CA VAL A 48 -13.53 -3.91 -6.45
C VAL A 48 -13.98 -5.01 -5.50
N ASP A 49 -13.86 -6.25 -5.97
CA ASP A 49 -14.15 -7.45 -5.19
C ASP A 49 -13.13 -8.54 -5.51
N ARG A 50 -13.39 -9.77 -5.07
CA ARG A 50 -12.48 -10.90 -5.25
C ARG A 50 -12.20 -11.27 -6.71
N THR A 51 -12.97 -10.74 -7.67
CA THR A 51 -12.77 -10.98 -9.10
C THR A 51 -11.81 -9.98 -9.73
N ASN A 52 -11.40 -8.97 -8.95
CA ASN A 52 -10.60 -7.86 -9.46
C ASN A 52 -9.14 -7.95 -9.02
N THR A 53 -8.30 -7.29 -9.78
CA THR A 53 -6.87 -7.12 -9.47
C THR A 53 -6.61 -5.65 -9.19
N VAL A 54 -5.91 -5.37 -8.10
CA VAL A 54 -5.60 -4.00 -7.66
C VAL A 54 -4.09 -3.88 -7.45
N TRP A 55 -3.53 -2.75 -7.88
CA TRP A 55 -2.16 -2.38 -7.57
C TRP A 55 -2.18 -1.20 -6.62
N GLU A 56 -1.37 -1.27 -5.57
CA GLU A 56 -1.14 -0.16 -4.65
C GLU A 56 0.33 0.25 -4.67
N ILE A 57 0.59 1.53 -4.88
CA ILE A 57 1.95 2.06 -4.96
C ILE A 57 2.20 2.97 -3.77
N GLY A 58 3.31 2.72 -3.06
CA GLY A 58 3.68 3.50 -1.90
C GLY A 58 2.73 3.37 -0.73
N PRO A 59 2.41 2.15 -0.30
CA PRO A 59 1.39 1.91 0.74
C PRO A 59 1.78 2.42 2.13
N GLY A 60 3.05 2.72 2.36
CA GLY A 60 3.53 3.12 3.67
C GLY A 60 3.35 2.01 4.69
N LEU A 61 2.62 2.27 5.77
CA LEU A 61 2.35 1.25 6.80
C LEU A 61 1.09 0.42 6.52
N GLY A 62 0.43 0.62 5.38
CA GLY A 62 -0.63 -0.26 4.93
C GLY A 62 -2.05 0.12 5.33
N ALA A 63 -2.31 1.41 5.60
CA ALA A 63 -3.65 1.86 5.96
C ALA A 63 -4.69 1.55 4.86
N MET A 64 -4.35 1.80 3.60
CA MET A 64 -5.22 1.45 2.47
C MET A 64 -5.12 -0.04 2.15
N THR A 65 -3.93 -0.62 2.31
CA THR A 65 -3.67 -2.04 2.08
C THR A 65 -4.64 -2.92 2.86
N ASP A 66 -4.82 -2.62 4.14
CA ASP A 66 -5.72 -3.37 5.00
C ASP A 66 -7.17 -3.34 4.46
N LEU A 67 -7.65 -2.18 4.04
CA LEU A 67 -8.99 -2.04 3.49
C LEU A 67 -9.13 -2.72 2.13
N LEU A 68 -8.13 -2.60 1.27
CA LEU A 68 -8.14 -3.24 -0.04
C LEU A 68 -8.16 -4.76 0.07
N LEU A 69 -7.40 -5.33 1.00
CA LEU A 69 -7.40 -6.77 1.23
C LEU A 69 -8.75 -7.28 1.70
N LYS A 70 -9.46 -6.48 2.48
CA LYS A 70 -10.81 -6.85 2.97
C LYS A 70 -11.85 -6.93 1.87
N THR A 71 -11.61 -6.31 0.71
CA THR A 71 -12.50 -6.44 -0.45
C THR A 71 -12.41 -7.83 -1.09
N GLY A 72 -11.37 -8.58 -0.79
CA GLY A 72 -11.07 -9.87 -1.42
C GLY A 72 -10.30 -9.78 -2.72
N ALA A 73 -10.09 -8.57 -3.26
CA ALA A 73 -9.36 -8.38 -4.52
C ALA A 73 -7.92 -8.89 -4.41
N GLU A 74 -7.38 -9.34 -5.53
CA GLU A 74 -5.96 -9.67 -5.63
C GLU A 74 -5.15 -8.38 -5.60
N LEU A 75 -4.36 -8.21 -4.56
CA LEU A 75 -3.62 -6.97 -4.32
C LEU A 75 -2.12 -7.18 -4.49
N THR A 76 -1.53 -6.39 -5.37
CA THR A 76 -0.08 -6.29 -5.51
C THR A 76 0.36 -4.91 -5.02
N VAL A 77 1.28 -4.89 -4.07
CA VAL A 77 1.77 -3.66 -3.43
C VAL A 77 3.19 -3.42 -3.87
N PHE A 78 3.48 -2.19 -4.27
CA PHE A 78 4.84 -1.80 -4.67
C PHE A 78 5.41 -0.85 -3.63
N GLU A 79 6.49 -1.25 -2.98
CA GLU A 79 7.14 -0.44 -1.95
C GLU A 79 8.65 -0.38 -2.18
N ILE A 80 9.18 0.84 -2.28
CA ILE A 80 10.61 1.06 -2.50
C ILE A 80 11.42 1.07 -1.20
N ASP A 81 10.78 1.45 -0.09
CA ASP A 81 11.47 1.54 1.20
C ASP A 81 11.54 0.17 1.86
N HIS A 82 12.78 -0.27 2.17
CA HIS A 82 13.00 -1.59 2.75
C HIS A 82 12.32 -1.77 4.11
N GLY A 83 12.32 -0.74 4.96
CA GLY A 83 11.69 -0.79 6.27
C GLY A 83 10.18 -0.96 6.17
N PHE A 84 9.54 -0.18 5.31
CA PHE A 84 8.11 -0.31 5.07
C PHE A 84 7.77 -1.66 4.42
N ALA A 85 8.58 -2.12 3.48
CA ALA A 85 8.37 -3.42 2.85
C ALA A 85 8.39 -4.56 3.88
N ARG A 86 9.32 -4.52 4.81
CA ARG A 86 9.40 -5.50 5.90
C ARG A 86 8.18 -5.46 6.80
N ALA A 87 7.72 -4.25 7.15
CA ALA A 87 6.52 -4.08 7.96
C ALA A 87 5.29 -4.64 7.26
N LEU A 88 5.12 -4.32 5.97
CA LEU A 88 4.00 -4.80 5.17
C LEU A 88 3.99 -6.32 5.06
N GLU A 89 5.14 -6.93 4.82
CA GLU A 89 5.25 -8.38 4.77
C GLU A 89 4.83 -9.02 6.08
N ARG A 90 5.28 -8.46 7.20
CA ARG A 90 4.92 -8.95 8.53
C ARG A 90 3.43 -8.81 8.81
N PHE A 91 2.83 -7.70 8.41
CA PHE A 91 1.40 -7.44 8.66
C PHE A 91 0.48 -8.28 7.80
N PHE A 92 0.83 -8.49 6.53
CA PHE A 92 -0.13 -8.97 5.54
C PHE A 92 0.24 -10.28 4.84
N SER A 93 1.41 -10.85 5.10
CA SER A 93 1.85 -12.06 4.40
C SER A 93 0.94 -13.26 4.60
N ALA A 94 0.13 -13.28 5.65
CA ALA A 94 -0.82 -14.36 5.89
C ALA A 94 -2.06 -14.30 4.97
N HIS A 95 -2.26 -13.19 4.28
CA HIS A 95 -3.37 -13.04 3.33
C HIS A 95 -2.99 -13.68 1.99
N ASP A 96 -3.82 -14.60 1.49
CA ASP A 96 -3.58 -15.28 0.21
C ASP A 96 -3.66 -14.33 -0.99
N ASN A 97 -4.38 -13.22 -0.85
CA ASN A 97 -4.58 -12.22 -1.89
C ASN A 97 -3.60 -11.05 -1.82
N PHE A 98 -2.50 -11.20 -1.10
CA PHE A 98 -1.48 -10.16 -0.94
C PHE A 98 -0.17 -10.57 -1.62
N THR A 99 0.37 -9.68 -2.44
CA THR A 99 1.69 -9.83 -3.05
C THR A 99 2.47 -8.54 -2.86
N LEU A 100 3.69 -8.65 -2.33
CA LEU A 100 4.59 -7.50 -2.14
C LEU A 100 5.68 -7.52 -3.21
N VAL A 101 5.86 -6.39 -3.87
CA VAL A 101 6.98 -6.16 -4.80
C VAL A 101 7.84 -5.05 -4.21
N GLU A 102 9.00 -5.42 -3.66
CA GLU A 102 9.93 -4.48 -3.11
C GLU A 102 10.80 -3.91 -4.22
N GLY A 103 10.97 -2.59 -4.24
CA GLY A 103 11.81 -1.90 -5.20
C GLY A 103 11.14 -0.71 -5.85
N ASP A 104 11.84 -0.10 -6.78
CA ASP A 104 11.31 1.04 -7.52
C ASP A 104 10.22 0.57 -8.49
N VAL A 105 9.00 1.07 -8.30
CA VAL A 105 7.87 0.70 -9.13
C VAL A 105 8.12 0.98 -10.61
N LEU A 106 8.85 2.03 -10.95
CA LEU A 106 9.18 2.35 -12.34
C LEU A 106 10.02 1.27 -13.02
N LYS A 107 10.73 0.46 -12.23
CA LYS A 107 11.53 -0.65 -12.72
C LYS A 107 10.82 -1.99 -12.64
N THR A 108 9.89 -2.15 -11.70
CA THR A 108 9.27 -3.44 -11.40
C THR A 108 7.92 -3.64 -12.07
N TRP A 109 7.16 -2.56 -12.34
CA TRP A 109 5.80 -2.68 -12.86
C TRP A 109 5.72 -3.41 -14.21
N PRO A 110 6.68 -3.26 -15.16
CA PRO A 110 6.56 -3.98 -16.43
C PRO A 110 6.57 -5.49 -16.27
N SER A 111 7.38 -6.02 -15.36
CA SER A 111 7.43 -7.46 -15.09
C SER A 111 6.13 -7.97 -14.49
N VAL A 112 5.55 -7.19 -13.58
CA VAL A 112 4.28 -7.53 -12.94
C VAL A 112 3.14 -7.50 -13.95
N LEU A 113 3.13 -6.49 -14.82
CA LEU A 113 2.16 -6.37 -15.90
C LEU A 113 2.21 -7.59 -16.83
N LYS A 114 3.41 -8.00 -17.20
CA LYS A 114 3.61 -9.15 -18.07
C LYS A 114 3.12 -10.45 -17.44
N LYS A 115 3.34 -10.60 -16.13
CA LYS A 115 2.97 -11.80 -15.39
C LYS A 115 1.48 -11.86 -15.07
N ASN A 116 0.91 -10.75 -14.60
CA ASN A 116 -0.42 -10.70 -14.02
C ASN A 116 -1.47 -9.94 -14.84
N GLY A 117 -1.06 -9.25 -15.91
CA GLY A 117 -1.96 -8.44 -16.72
C GLY A 117 -2.24 -7.06 -16.12
N ILE A 118 -3.13 -6.32 -16.78
CA ILE A 118 -3.50 -4.96 -16.40
C ILE A 118 -4.37 -5.02 -15.14
N PRO A 119 -4.08 -4.22 -14.10
CA PRO A 119 -4.95 -4.17 -12.93
C PRO A 119 -6.26 -3.46 -13.25
N ASP A 120 -7.32 -3.84 -12.53
CA ASP A 120 -8.62 -3.18 -12.65
C ASP A 120 -8.61 -1.82 -11.96
N CYS A 121 -7.78 -1.64 -10.95
CA CYS A 121 -7.69 -0.40 -10.20
C CYS A 121 -6.26 -0.16 -9.74
N LEU A 122 -5.85 1.10 -9.76
CA LEU A 122 -4.54 1.53 -9.31
C LEU A 122 -4.71 2.53 -8.17
N PHE A 123 -4.19 2.17 -7.00
CA PHE A 123 -4.15 3.06 -5.85
C PHE A 123 -2.75 3.56 -5.61
N GLY A 124 -2.63 4.80 -5.19
CA GLY A 124 -1.34 5.31 -4.80
C GLY A 124 -1.40 6.77 -4.44
N ASN A 125 -0.52 7.17 -3.53
CA ASN A 125 -0.26 8.56 -3.22
C ASN A 125 1.09 8.91 -3.85
N LEU A 126 1.10 8.94 -5.17
CA LEU A 126 2.32 9.04 -5.94
C LEU A 126 2.87 10.47 -5.97
N PRO A 127 4.20 10.64 -5.85
CA PRO A 127 4.81 11.90 -6.25
C PRO A 127 4.47 12.20 -7.71
N TYR A 128 4.25 13.47 -8.00
CA TYR A 128 3.81 13.90 -9.34
C TYR A 128 4.67 13.35 -10.47
N ASN A 129 5.99 13.37 -10.29
CA ASN A 129 6.91 12.90 -11.32
C ASN A 129 6.77 11.41 -11.62
N ILE A 130 6.47 10.58 -10.61
CA ILE A 130 6.24 9.14 -10.81
C ILE A 130 4.91 8.92 -11.53
N ALA A 131 3.87 9.61 -11.09
CA ALA A 131 2.55 9.50 -11.71
C ALA A 131 2.59 9.88 -13.19
N ALA A 132 3.26 10.97 -13.53
CA ALA A 132 3.42 11.43 -14.93
C ALA A 132 4.19 10.40 -15.77
N THR A 133 5.17 9.72 -15.19
CA THR A 133 5.96 8.71 -15.90
C THR A 133 5.14 7.44 -16.18
N MET A 134 4.25 7.06 -15.27
CA MET A 134 3.43 5.86 -15.43
C MET A 134 2.23 6.08 -16.36
N LEU A 135 1.76 7.29 -16.49
CA LEU A 135 0.65 7.61 -17.37
C LEU A 135 1.12 7.80 -18.81
#